data_eca8e52bf0eab2907d98d7b25258e69c
#
_entry.id   eca8e52bf0eab2907d98d7b25258e69c
#
_cell.length_a   1.000
_cell.length_b   1.000
_cell.length_c   1.000
_cell.angle_alpha   90.00
_cell.angle_beta   90.00
_cell.angle_gamma   90.00
#
_symmetry.space_group_name_H-M   'P 1'
#
loop_
_entity.id
_entity.type
_entity.pdbx_description
1 polymer ?
#
loop_
_entity_poly.entity_id
_entity_poly.type
_entity_poly.pdbx_seq_one_letter_code
_entity_poly.pdbx_strand_id
1 'polypeptide(L)'
;TAERDVTLRMAKILKKKLLAEGYDVLMVRDGKDVQLDNVARTVICNNVADCHIALHWDSDGLRYDKGAFAISVPKGLKKKKPVSSYWEQHEALGAALVKGLRSNGVKISGTGATAIDLTQISYSTIPSVDMELGNQCSDHSDRKLEVLADGLVQGINKYVKKHIKVAPLRDYKKNGGSK
;
A
#
# COMPACT_ATOMS: atom_id res chain seq x y z
N THR A 1 6.72 -17.11 -11.66
CA THR A 1 5.33 -16.59 -11.56
C THR A 1 5.30 -15.18 -12.12
N ALA A 2 4.33 -14.87 -13.00
CA ALA A 2 4.21 -13.52 -13.53
C ALA A 2 3.84 -12.55 -12.40
N GLU A 3 4.44 -11.36 -12.39
CA GLU A 3 4.20 -10.34 -11.36
C GLU A 3 2.71 -10.03 -11.18
N ARG A 4 1.95 -9.88 -12.29
CA ARG A 4 0.50 -9.63 -12.25
C ARG A 4 -0.30 -10.66 -11.46
N ASP A 5 0.16 -11.93 -11.46
CA ASP A 5 -0.55 -13.03 -10.80
C ASP A 5 -0.22 -13.06 -9.29
N VAL A 6 1.05 -12.83 -8.93
CA VAL A 6 1.45 -12.79 -7.53
C VAL A 6 0.91 -11.54 -6.84
N THR A 7 0.90 -10.38 -7.49
CA THR A 7 0.34 -9.14 -6.94
C THR A 7 -1.16 -9.26 -6.72
N LEU A 8 -1.91 -9.91 -7.63
CA LEU A 8 -3.34 -10.14 -7.44
C LEU A 8 -3.63 -11.08 -6.26
N ARG A 9 -2.86 -12.18 -6.13
CA ARG A 9 -2.98 -13.09 -4.97
C ARG A 9 -2.69 -12.36 -3.67
N MET A 10 -1.61 -11.61 -3.62
CA MET A 10 -1.21 -10.80 -2.47
C MET A 10 -2.29 -9.79 -2.08
N ALA A 11 -2.81 -9.05 -3.05
CA ALA A 11 -3.86 -8.06 -2.82
C ALA A 11 -5.15 -8.70 -2.26
N LYS A 12 -5.54 -9.89 -2.72
CA LYS A 12 -6.69 -10.63 -2.19
C LYS A 12 -6.48 -11.09 -0.74
N ILE A 13 -5.29 -11.57 -0.40
CA ILE A 13 -4.94 -11.95 0.97
C ILE A 13 -4.99 -10.71 1.88
N LEU A 14 -4.34 -9.62 1.45
CA LEU A 14 -4.32 -8.36 2.20
C LEU A 14 -5.73 -7.79 2.39
N LYS A 15 -6.57 -7.77 1.33
CA LYS A 15 -7.97 -7.35 1.42
C LYS A 15 -8.72 -8.12 2.49
N LYS A 16 -8.62 -9.47 2.49
CA LYS A 16 -9.30 -10.30 3.48
C LYS A 16 -8.92 -9.92 4.92
N LYS A 17 -7.63 -9.69 5.17
CA LYS A 17 -7.12 -9.31 6.50
C LYS A 17 -7.59 -7.91 6.90
N LEU A 18 -7.53 -6.95 5.97
CA LEU A 18 -7.96 -5.56 6.25
C LEU A 18 -9.47 -5.48 6.53
N LEU A 19 -10.30 -6.22 5.80
CA LEU A 19 -11.73 -6.31 6.08
C LEU A 19 -11.99 -6.87 7.49
N ALA A 20 -11.20 -7.87 7.93
CA ALA A 20 -11.31 -8.41 9.28
C ALA A 20 -10.89 -7.42 10.39
N GLU A 21 -10.03 -6.45 10.06
CA GLU A 21 -9.65 -5.32 10.94
C GLU A 21 -10.67 -4.16 10.89
N GLY A 22 -11.73 -4.25 10.08
CA GLY A 22 -12.78 -3.23 9.98
C GLY A 22 -12.52 -2.12 8.97
N TYR A 23 -11.54 -2.28 8.08
CA TYR A 23 -11.32 -1.35 6.97
C TYR A 23 -12.24 -1.64 5.80
N ASP A 24 -12.68 -0.59 5.10
CA ASP A 24 -13.20 -0.70 3.75
C ASP A 24 -12.06 -0.83 2.75
N VAL A 25 -12.17 -1.75 1.79
CA VAL A 25 -11.11 -2.01 0.83
C VAL A 25 -11.60 -2.01 -0.60
N LEU A 26 -11.16 -1.03 -1.38
CA LEU A 26 -11.35 -0.99 -2.82
C LEU A 26 -10.14 -1.64 -3.51
N MET A 27 -10.39 -2.67 -4.30
CA MET A 27 -9.41 -3.24 -5.21
C MET A 27 -9.51 -2.53 -6.56
N VAL A 28 -8.49 -1.75 -6.95
CA VAL A 28 -8.43 -1.13 -8.29
C VAL A 28 -8.36 -2.18 -9.39
N ARG A 29 -7.78 -3.35 -9.08
CA ARG A 29 -7.78 -4.54 -9.92
C ARG A 29 -8.12 -5.77 -9.07
N ASP A 30 -9.23 -6.42 -9.35
CA ASP A 30 -9.68 -7.65 -8.66
C ASP A 30 -9.75 -8.88 -9.57
N GLY A 31 -9.56 -8.70 -10.88
CA GLY A 31 -9.50 -9.72 -11.91
C GLY A 31 -8.14 -9.86 -12.58
N LYS A 32 -8.04 -10.79 -13.54
CA LYS A 32 -6.78 -11.08 -14.24
C LYS A 32 -6.35 -9.95 -15.18
N ASP A 33 -7.30 -9.31 -15.84
CA ASP A 33 -7.03 -8.28 -16.84
C ASP A 33 -7.93 -7.06 -16.59
N VAL A 34 -7.31 -5.92 -16.37
CA VAL A 34 -7.96 -4.63 -16.18
C VAL A 34 -7.12 -3.59 -16.91
N GLN A 35 -7.67 -3.02 -17.99
CA GLN A 35 -7.02 -2.01 -18.82
C GLN A 35 -7.06 -0.62 -18.14
N LEU A 36 -6.36 -0.48 -17.00
CA LEU A 36 -6.22 0.79 -16.29
C LEU A 36 -4.75 1.20 -16.25
N ASP A 37 -4.45 2.37 -16.81
CA ASP A 37 -3.14 2.98 -16.68
C ASP A 37 -2.90 3.57 -15.28
N ASN A 38 -1.68 4.03 -15.02
CA ASN A 38 -1.31 4.58 -13.72
C ASN A 38 -2.05 5.87 -13.37
N VAL A 39 -2.45 6.65 -14.37
CA VAL A 39 -3.22 7.89 -14.17
C VAL A 39 -4.63 7.55 -13.70
N ALA A 40 -5.32 6.65 -14.41
CA ALA A 40 -6.67 6.20 -14.04
C ALA A 40 -6.70 5.60 -12.63
N ARG A 41 -5.72 4.77 -12.27
CA ARG A 41 -5.58 4.19 -10.92
C ARG A 41 -5.43 5.27 -9.85
N THR A 42 -4.57 6.25 -10.09
CA THR A 42 -4.32 7.37 -9.17
C THR A 42 -5.58 8.22 -9.00
N VAL A 43 -6.29 8.54 -10.09
CA VAL A 43 -7.54 9.32 -10.04
C VAL A 43 -8.62 8.60 -9.24
N ILE A 44 -8.82 7.30 -9.47
CA ILE A 44 -9.78 6.50 -8.71
C ILE A 44 -9.48 6.60 -7.22
N CYS A 45 -8.24 6.32 -6.81
CA CYS A 45 -7.87 6.34 -5.40
C CYS A 45 -8.00 7.72 -4.77
N ASN A 46 -7.56 8.80 -5.45
CA ASN A 46 -7.70 10.17 -4.98
C ASN A 46 -9.14 10.58 -4.67
N ASN A 47 -10.12 9.99 -5.36
CA ASN A 47 -11.53 10.36 -5.22
C ASN A 47 -12.29 9.56 -4.16
N VAL A 48 -11.81 8.36 -3.80
CA VAL A 48 -12.64 7.44 -2.97
C VAL A 48 -11.91 6.82 -1.79
N ALA A 49 -10.60 7.04 -1.64
CA ALA A 49 -9.81 6.36 -0.60
C ALA A 49 -9.13 7.33 0.36
N ASP A 50 -8.86 6.87 1.57
CA ASP A 50 -8.06 7.60 2.58
C ASP A 50 -6.56 7.35 2.41
N CYS A 51 -6.18 6.24 1.80
CA CYS A 51 -4.81 5.96 1.38
C CYS A 51 -4.77 4.98 0.20
N HIS A 52 -3.66 4.97 -0.53
CA HIS A 52 -3.43 4.12 -1.68
C HIS A 52 -2.14 3.33 -1.51
N ILE A 53 -2.21 2.01 -1.67
CA ILE A 53 -1.06 1.11 -1.63
C ILE A 53 -1.03 0.30 -2.91
N ALA A 54 0.00 0.49 -3.74
CA ALA A 54 0.29 -0.39 -4.86
C ALA A 54 1.27 -1.49 -4.44
N LEU A 55 1.09 -2.69 -4.95
CA LEU A 55 1.88 -3.87 -4.61
C LEU A 55 2.63 -4.36 -5.85
N HIS A 56 3.94 -4.50 -5.74
CA HIS A 56 4.82 -4.89 -6.82
C HIS A 56 5.85 -5.93 -6.39
N TRP A 57 6.47 -6.56 -7.37
CA TRP A 57 7.70 -7.34 -7.25
C TRP A 57 8.68 -6.84 -8.30
N ASP A 58 9.79 -6.26 -7.85
CA ASP A 58 10.79 -5.60 -8.68
C ASP A 58 11.39 -6.56 -9.74
N SER A 59 11.57 -6.05 -10.94
CA SER A 59 12.24 -6.73 -12.06
C SER A 59 13.67 -6.22 -12.24
N ASP A 60 14.47 -6.29 -11.18
CA ASP A 60 15.83 -5.74 -11.09
C ASP A 60 16.91 -6.60 -11.75
N GLY A 61 16.57 -7.78 -12.28
CA GLY A 61 17.50 -8.72 -12.89
C GLY A 61 18.46 -9.42 -11.93
N LEU A 62 18.33 -9.21 -10.62
CA LEU A 62 19.16 -9.87 -9.61
C LEU A 62 18.85 -11.37 -9.54
N ARG A 63 19.85 -12.16 -9.18
CA ARG A 63 19.72 -13.62 -9.00
C ARG A 63 19.54 -14.02 -7.53
N TYR A 64 19.14 -13.11 -6.68
CA TYR A 64 18.85 -13.33 -5.25
C TYR A 64 17.69 -12.45 -4.80
N ASP A 65 17.02 -12.84 -3.73
CA ASP A 65 15.98 -12.03 -3.11
C ASP A 65 16.57 -10.75 -2.53
N LYS A 66 16.20 -9.61 -3.09
CA LYS A 66 16.65 -8.28 -2.66
C LYS A 66 16.01 -7.86 -1.34
N GLY A 67 14.80 -8.34 -1.05
CA GLY A 67 13.97 -7.89 0.05
C GLY A 67 13.01 -6.76 -0.35
N ALA A 68 12.09 -6.44 0.55
CA ALA A 68 11.05 -5.45 0.34
C ALA A 68 11.53 -4.01 0.60
N PHE A 69 10.94 -3.04 -0.09
CA PHE A 69 11.15 -1.61 0.13
C PHE A 69 9.96 -0.78 -0.35
N ALA A 70 9.85 0.44 0.14
CA ALA A 70 8.88 1.43 -0.33
C ALA A 70 9.52 2.35 -1.38
N ILE A 71 8.75 2.77 -2.37
CA ILE A 71 9.15 3.85 -3.25
C ILE A 71 8.91 5.17 -2.52
N SER A 72 9.95 6.00 -2.44
CA SER A 72 9.92 7.33 -1.82
C SER A 72 9.99 8.44 -2.85
N VAL A 73 9.58 9.64 -2.45
CA VAL A 73 9.58 10.82 -3.33
C VAL A 73 11.00 11.32 -3.57
N PRO A 74 11.45 11.47 -4.82
CA PRO A 74 12.73 12.07 -5.13
C PRO A 74 12.86 13.49 -4.57
N LYS A 75 14.03 13.83 -4.03
CA LYS A 75 14.28 15.13 -3.40
C LYS A 75 13.90 16.33 -4.29
N GLY A 76 14.15 16.22 -5.60
CA GLY A 76 13.83 17.28 -6.57
C GLY A 76 12.34 17.50 -6.78
N LEU A 77 11.49 16.50 -6.47
CA LEU A 77 10.04 16.60 -6.63
C LEU A 77 9.32 17.11 -5.37
N LYS A 78 9.95 17.02 -4.19
CA LYS A 78 9.32 17.45 -2.93
C LYS A 78 8.92 18.94 -2.89
N LYS A 79 9.41 19.77 -3.82
CA LYS A 79 9.03 21.17 -3.98
C LYS A 79 8.06 21.44 -5.12
N LYS A 80 7.67 20.42 -5.89
CA LYS A 80 6.78 20.55 -7.04
C LYS A 80 5.34 20.17 -6.67
N LYS A 81 4.36 20.95 -7.13
CA LYS A 81 2.93 20.59 -6.95
C LYS A 81 2.55 19.45 -7.91
N PRO A 82 1.60 18.58 -7.53
CA PRO A 82 0.89 18.55 -6.24
C PRO A 82 1.69 17.88 -5.11
N VAL A 83 2.72 17.10 -5.40
CA VAL A 83 3.43 16.22 -4.44
C VAL A 83 4.04 17.00 -3.25
N SER A 84 4.38 18.28 -3.43
CA SER A 84 4.91 19.10 -2.33
C SER A 84 3.98 19.21 -1.12
N SER A 85 2.68 18.98 -1.30
CA SER A 85 1.70 19.01 -0.22
C SER A 85 1.47 17.65 0.45
N TYR A 86 1.98 16.55 -0.15
CA TYR A 86 1.62 15.19 0.26
C TYR A 86 2.80 14.26 0.50
N TRP A 87 4.02 14.61 0.07
CA TRP A 87 5.19 13.72 0.12
C TRP A 87 5.53 13.23 1.53
N GLU A 88 5.32 14.04 2.57
CA GLU A 88 5.56 13.61 3.96
C GLU A 88 4.61 12.49 4.38
N GLN A 89 3.36 12.57 3.96
CA GLN A 89 2.36 11.53 4.21
C GLN A 89 2.67 10.24 3.44
N HIS A 90 3.15 10.35 2.19
CA HIS A 90 3.60 9.21 1.40
C HIS A 90 4.76 8.49 2.08
N GLU A 91 5.79 9.23 2.50
CA GLU A 91 6.94 8.67 3.18
C GLU A 91 6.58 8.09 4.57
N ALA A 92 5.69 8.74 5.30
CA ALA A 92 5.22 8.24 6.60
C ALA A 92 4.46 6.90 6.46
N LEU A 93 3.60 6.77 5.43
CA LEU A 93 2.91 5.52 5.13
C LEU A 93 3.93 4.43 4.75
N GLY A 94 4.82 4.70 3.80
CA GLY A 94 5.86 3.76 3.38
C GLY A 94 6.74 3.28 4.53
N ALA A 95 7.19 4.19 5.39
CA ALA A 95 7.98 3.87 6.57
C ALA A 95 7.21 2.97 7.57
N ALA A 96 5.92 3.21 7.75
CA ALA A 96 5.08 2.39 8.62
C ALA A 96 4.93 0.96 8.08
N LEU A 97 4.72 0.82 6.76
CA LEU A 97 4.61 -0.48 6.10
C LEU A 97 5.93 -1.27 6.16
N VAL A 98 7.05 -0.63 5.85
CA VAL A 98 8.38 -1.25 5.96
C VAL A 98 8.68 -1.69 7.39
N LYS A 99 8.30 -0.89 8.39
CA LYS A 99 8.44 -1.26 9.80
C LYS A 99 7.59 -2.46 10.16
N GLY A 100 6.35 -2.53 9.67
CA GLY A 100 5.45 -3.68 9.86
C GLY A 100 6.02 -4.94 9.24
N LEU A 101 6.49 -4.87 7.99
CA LEU A 101 7.15 -5.99 7.29
C LEU A 101 8.38 -6.48 8.08
N ARG A 102 9.27 -5.57 8.50
CA ARG A 102 10.45 -5.92 9.29
C ARG A 102 10.10 -6.61 10.60
N SER A 103 9.06 -6.14 11.29
CA SER A 103 8.58 -6.73 12.55
C SER A 103 8.03 -8.14 12.37
N ASN A 104 7.64 -8.52 11.16
CA ASN A 104 7.19 -9.87 10.81
C ASN A 104 8.29 -10.71 10.13
N GLY A 105 9.56 -10.35 10.29
CA GLY A 105 10.69 -11.12 9.77
C GLY A 105 10.88 -11.06 8.26
N VAL A 106 10.26 -10.09 7.58
CA VAL A 106 10.46 -9.88 6.15
C VAL A 106 11.82 -9.20 5.93
N LYS A 107 12.59 -9.73 4.99
CA LYS A 107 13.84 -9.12 4.54
C LYS A 107 13.56 -7.74 3.92
N ILE A 108 14.30 -6.75 4.34
CA ILE A 108 14.17 -5.36 3.86
C ILE A 108 15.42 -4.99 3.06
N SER A 109 15.23 -4.42 1.88
CA SER A 109 16.29 -3.93 1.00
C SER A 109 16.85 -2.61 1.55
N GLY A 110 18.15 -2.54 1.74
CA GLY A 110 18.84 -1.33 2.18
C GLY A 110 18.20 -0.66 3.42
N THR A 111 17.87 0.62 3.30
CA THR A 111 17.17 1.36 4.36
C THR A 111 15.65 1.08 4.39
N GLY A 112 15.12 0.42 3.38
CA GLY A 112 13.70 0.16 3.20
C GLY A 112 12.99 1.20 2.32
N ALA A 113 13.74 2.13 1.70
CA ALA A 113 13.18 3.11 0.79
C ALA A 113 14.11 3.38 -0.40
N THR A 114 13.53 3.56 -1.59
CA THR A 114 14.24 3.93 -2.81
C THR A 114 13.47 5.06 -3.50
N ALA A 115 14.16 6.13 -3.87
CA ALA A 115 13.54 7.30 -4.49
C ALA A 115 13.36 7.10 -6.00
N ILE A 116 12.12 7.03 -6.46
CA ILE A 116 11.76 6.88 -7.88
C ILE A 116 10.60 7.81 -8.19
N ASP A 117 10.64 8.48 -9.36
CA ASP A 117 9.52 9.29 -9.86
C ASP A 117 8.47 8.36 -10.49
N LEU A 118 7.34 8.23 -9.82
CA LEU A 118 6.20 7.44 -10.30
C LEU A 118 4.94 8.30 -10.31
N THR A 119 4.08 8.11 -11.31
CA THR A 119 2.80 8.82 -11.46
C THR A 119 1.97 8.76 -10.18
N GLN A 120 1.84 7.59 -9.58
CA GLN A 120 1.09 7.40 -8.34
C GLN A 120 1.59 8.30 -7.21
N ILE A 121 2.90 8.37 -7.01
CA ILE A 121 3.50 9.17 -5.93
C ILE A 121 3.44 10.65 -6.23
N SER A 122 3.73 11.04 -7.49
CA SER A 122 3.81 12.44 -7.90
C SER A 122 2.46 13.14 -7.99
N TYR A 123 1.36 12.41 -8.23
CA TYR A 123 0.02 12.98 -8.46
C TYR A 123 -1.05 12.53 -7.46
N SER A 124 -0.71 11.72 -6.47
CA SER A 124 -1.65 11.39 -5.38
C SER A 124 -1.87 12.56 -4.45
N THR A 125 -3.14 12.80 -4.11
CA THR A 125 -3.60 13.82 -3.16
C THR A 125 -4.05 13.20 -1.83
N ILE A 126 -3.76 11.93 -1.64
CA ILE A 126 -3.93 11.15 -0.42
C ILE A 126 -2.60 10.45 -0.10
N PRO A 127 -2.38 9.98 1.13
CA PRO A 127 -1.22 9.15 1.44
C PRO A 127 -1.12 7.97 0.47
N SER A 128 -0.02 7.89 -0.28
CA SER A 128 0.14 6.90 -1.34
C SER A 128 1.54 6.32 -1.32
N VAL A 129 1.65 5.02 -1.49
CA VAL A 129 2.92 4.31 -1.54
C VAL A 129 2.88 3.17 -2.55
N ASP A 130 3.99 3.00 -3.21
CA ASP A 130 4.29 1.87 -4.07
C ASP A 130 5.26 0.96 -3.31
N MET A 131 4.86 -0.29 -3.09
CA MET A 131 5.60 -1.27 -2.28
C MET A 131 6.16 -2.37 -3.16
N GLU A 132 7.48 -2.42 -3.27
CA GLU A 132 8.19 -3.57 -3.81
C GLU A 132 8.33 -4.62 -2.70
N LEU A 133 7.64 -5.75 -2.83
CA LEU A 133 7.60 -6.79 -1.79
C LEU A 133 8.71 -7.84 -1.91
N GLY A 134 9.56 -7.68 -2.90
CA GLY A 134 10.67 -8.54 -3.26
C GLY A 134 11.00 -8.38 -4.74
N ASN A 135 11.51 -9.44 -5.37
CA ASN A 135 11.77 -9.51 -6.80
C ASN A 135 11.43 -10.91 -7.34
N GLN A 136 11.79 -11.19 -8.60
CA GLN A 136 11.54 -12.48 -9.25
C GLN A 136 12.16 -13.69 -8.53
N CYS A 137 13.18 -13.47 -7.69
CA CYS A 137 13.86 -14.53 -6.91
C CYS A 137 13.29 -14.69 -5.50
N SER A 138 12.30 -13.89 -5.11
CA SER A 138 11.66 -14.01 -3.79
C SER A 138 10.75 -15.24 -3.73
N ASP A 139 10.49 -15.73 -2.54
CA ASP A 139 9.49 -16.77 -2.30
C ASP A 139 8.07 -16.19 -2.51
N HIS A 140 7.33 -16.76 -3.46
CA HIS A 140 5.96 -16.38 -3.80
C HIS A 140 4.92 -17.41 -3.30
N SER A 141 5.29 -18.26 -2.35
CA SER A 141 4.37 -19.21 -1.73
C SER A 141 3.26 -18.49 -0.94
N ASP A 142 2.12 -19.13 -0.81
CA ASP A 142 1.00 -18.59 -0.02
C ASP A 142 1.42 -18.28 1.42
N ARG A 143 2.24 -19.15 2.02
CA ARG A 143 2.80 -18.91 3.35
C ARG A 143 3.59 -17.59 3.41
N LYS A 144 4.41 -17.30 2.40
CA LYS A 144 5.19 -16.06 2.36
C LYS A 144 4.29 -14.86 2.13
N LEU A 145 3.28 -14.97 1.27
CA LEU A 145 2.30 -13.91 1.03
C LEU A 145 1.50 -13.59 2.30
N GLU A 146 1.13 -14.59 3.10
CA GLU A 146 0.47 -14.38 4.41
C GLU A 146 1.34 -13.57 5.37
N VAL A 147 2.64 -13.90 5.48
CA VAL A 147 3.60 -13.15 6.32
C VAL A 147 3.75 -11.70 5.84
N LEU A 148 3.83 -11.49 4.53
CA LEU A 148 3.86 -10.14 3.95
C LEU A 148 2.59 -9.37 4.28
N ALA A 149 1.42 -10.00 4.16
CA ALA A 149 0.13 -9.39 4.47
C ALA A 149 0.03 -9.00 5.95
N ASP A 150 0.47 -9.85 6.87
CA ASP A 150 0.50 -9.55 8.31
C ASP A 150 1.38 -8.32 8.60
N GLY A 151 2.53 -8.24 7.96
CA GLY A 151 3.42 -7.09 8.06
C GLY A 151 2.78 -5.80 7.54
N LEU A 152 2.11 -5.86 6.38
CA LEU A 152 1.41 -4.70 5.81
C LEU A 152 0.23 -4.26 6.69
N VAL A 153 -0.59 -5.18 7.18
CA VAL A 153 -1.70 -4.88 8.11
C VAL A 153 -1.18 -4.20 9.36
N GLN A 154 -0.11 -4.72 9.96
CA GLN A 154 0.50 -4.10 11.13
C GLN A 154 1.00 -2.67 10.85
N GLY A 155 1.59 -2.45 9.67
CA GLY A 155 2.03 -1.12 9.23
C GLY A 155 0.87 -0.17 9.03
N ILE A 156 -0.21 -0.60 8.34
CA ILE A 156 -1.43 0.17 8.12
C ILE A 156 -2.06 0.56 9.45
N ASN A 157 -2.25 -0.38 10.37
CA ASN A 157 -2.83 -0.12 11.69
C ASN A 157 -2.04 0.95 12.46
N LYS A 158 -0.70 0.88 12.42
CA LYS A 158 0.16 1.90 13.06
C LYS A 158 0.03 3.27 12.40
N TYR A 159 -0.01 3.29 11.06
CA TYR A 159 -0.16 4.53 10.31
C TYR A 159 -1.51 5.19 10.59
N VAL A 160 -2.61 4.45 10.46
CA VAL A 160 -3.98 4.94 10.68
C VAL A 160 -4.14 5.48 12.11
N LYS A 161 -3.73 4.71 13.11
CA LYS A 161 -3.81 5.15 14.52
C LYS A 161 -3.09 6.47 14.79
N LYS A 162 -2.01 6.74 14.07
CA LYS A 162 -1.19 7.95 14.29
C LYS A 162 -1.65 9.14 13.46
N HIS A 163 -2.11 8.92 12.24
CA HIS A 163 -2.27 9.99 11.24
C HIS A 163 -3.70 10.22 10.80
N ILE A 164 -4.58 9.23 10.95
CA ILE A 164 -5.98 9.33 10.53
C ILE A 164 -6.85 9.42 11.79
N LYS A 165 -7.51 10.56 11.97
CA LYS A 165 -8.54 10.69 13.00
C LYS A 165 -9.78 9.93 12.54
N VAL A 166 -9.92 8.68 12.97
CA VAL A 166 -11.16 7.93 12.79
C VAL A 166 -12.22 8.66 13.61
N ALA A 167 -13.22 9.24 12.94
CA ALA A 167 -14.38 9.77 13.66
C ALA A 167 -15.03 8.61 14.44
N PRO A 168 -15.38 8.81 15.72
CA PRO A 168 -16.10 7.77 16.45
C PRO A 168 -17.36 7.43 15.66
N LEU A 169 -17.64 6.13 15.48
CA LEU A 169 -18.89 5.65 14.91
C LEU A 169 -20.01 6.42 15.63
N ARG A 170 -20.72 7.26 14.89
CA ARG A 170 -21.93 7.88 15.43
C ARG A 170 -22.86 6.72 15.73
N ASP A 171 -23.16 6.50 17.02
CA ASP A 171 -24.22 5.61 17.41
C ASP A 171 -25.49 6.06 16.68
N TYR A 172 -25.85 5.34 15.63
CA TYR A 172 -27.18 5.42 15.04
C TYR A 172 -28.14 4.85 16.09
N LYS A 173 -28.47 5.64 17.11
CA LYS A 173 -29.62 5.34 17.93
C LYS A 173 -30.78 5.19 16.98
N LYS A 174 -31.28 3.97 16.88
CA LYS A 174 -32.58 3.68 16.29
C LYS A 174 -33.59 4.57 16.98
N ASN A 175 -33.95 5.67 16.35
CA ASN A 175 -35.18 6.37 16.69
C ASN A 175 -36.34 5.50 16.17
N GLY A 176 -36.62 4.44 16.91
CA GLY A 176 -37.88 3.75 16.85
C GLY A 176 -38.94 4.68 17.42
N GLY A 177 -39.48 5.52 16.58
CA GLY A 177 -40.67 6.29 16.88
C GLY A 177 -41.85 5.39 16.79
N SER A 178 -42.39 5.00 17.93
CA SER A 178 -43.81 4.63 18.06
C SER A 178 -44.67 5.82 17.60
N LYS A 179 -45.52 5.60 16.61
CA LYS A 179 -46.97 5.87 16.65
C LYS A 179 -47.57 5.41 15.33
#